data_bdce271c580b33539cc625e42ea01d9d
#
_entry.id   bdce271c580b33539cc625e42ea01d9d
#
_cell.length_a   1.000
_cell.length_b   1.000
_cell.length_c   1.000
_cell.angle_alpha   90.00
_cell.angle_beta   90.00
_cell.angle_gamma   90.00
#
_symmetry.space_group_name_H-M   'P 1'
#
loop_
_entity.id
_entity.type
_entity.pdbx_description
1 polymer ?
#
loop_
_entity_poly.entity_id
_entity_poly.type
_entity_poly.pdbx_seq_one_letter_code
_entity_poly.pdbx_strand_id
1 'polypeptide(L)'
;MASGSISLKHVEIAYDLSGSPGGKVVLLLHCFGSNRQYWDFHKEAFAGFQTLIIDVPGHGQSTLYDVDCSLELIASDIVSLLDVLGINKVILGGVSMGGMISQAFILNHPELVSALMLINTTCFISEDMHQLWRERSQQVLENGTDAVHDVLMRRWFTLDAIENEIPGYKYLSETFKSFNPATFKKISNAMCNLDTNEKLKDISVPTLIIATPNDPGAPTYISKRMAEYIDGSELHWLEPAQHLSSLEHIEPFNSIVKDFLSKQA
;
A
#
# COMPACT_ATOMS: atom_id res chain seq x y z
N MET A 1 -15.42 -9.76 13.59
CA MET A 1 -14.38 -9.95 12.56
C MET A 1 -14.78 -11.13 11.69
N ALA A 2 -14.84 -10.96 10.40
CA ALA A 2 -15.02 -12.05 9.45
C ALA A 2 -13.75 -12.11 8.59
N SER A 3 -13.08 -13.25 8.55
CA SER A 3 -11.94 -13.52 7.67
C SER A 3 -12.39 -14.52 6.63
N GLY A 4 -11.92 -14.35 5.39
CA GLY A 4 -12.26 -15.24 4.29
C GLY A 4 -11.42 -15.01 3.06
N SER A 5 -11.76 -15.73 2.00
CA SER A 5 -11.25 -15.48 0.65
C SER A 5 -12.39 -15.49 -0.36
N ILE A 6 -12.21 -14.73 -1.43
CA ILE A 6 -13.15 -14.67 -2.55
C ILE A 6 -12.39 -15.03 -3.82
N SER A 7 -12.86 -16.10 -4.48
CA SER A 7 -12.34 -16.49 -5.78
C SER A 7 -12.95 -15.61 -6.86
N LEU A 8 -12.10 -14.89 -7.57
CA LEU A 8 -12.41 -14.07 -8.73
C LEU A 8 -11.95 -14.79 -10.01
N LYS A 9 -12.05 -14.12 -11.15
CA LYS A 9 -11.76 -14.76 -12.45
C LYS A 9 -10.32 -15.31 -12.57
N HIS A 10 -9.31 -14.56 -12.05
CA HIS A 10 -7.90 -14.88 -12.23
C HIS A 10 -7.11 -14.94 -10.91
N VAL A 11 -7.78 -14.74 -9.79
CA VAL A 11 -7.15 -14.64 -8.48
C VAL A 11 -8.13 -14.98 -7.37
N GLU A 12 -7.64 -15.50 -6.27
CA GLU A 12 -8.36 -15.57 -5.00
C GLU A 12 -7.78 -14.52 -4.06
N ILE A 13 -8.64 -13.65 -3.52
CA ILE A 13 -8.24 -12.57 -2.61
C ILE A 13 -8.67 -12.92 -1.19
N ALA A 14 -7.69 -13.02 -0.30
CA ALA A 14 -7.90 -13.17 1.13
C ALA A 14 -8.12 -11.80 1.79
N TYR A 15 -9.06 -11.74 2.73
CA TYR A 15 -9.43 -10.50 3.42
C TYR A 15 -9.82 -10.72 4.88
N ASP A 16 -9.73 -9.63 5.63
CA ASP A 16 -10.31 -9.48 6.96
C ASP A 16 -11.29 -8.31 6.94
N LEU A 17 -12.54 -8.56 7.35
CA LEU A 17 -13.57 -7.54 7.52
C LEU A 17 -13.90 -7.42 9.00
N SER A 18 -13.69 -6.25 9.59
CA SER A 18 -13.91 -6.01 11.01
C SER A 18 -14.62 -4.67 11.26
N GLY A 19 -15.07 -4.45 12.51
CA GLY A 19 -15.87 -3.27 12.88
C GLY A 19 -17.38 -3.51 12.81
N SER A 20 -18.17 -2.48 13.07
CA SER A 20 -19.62 -2.58 13.15
C SER A 20 -20.23 -2.57 11.74
N PRO A 21 -21.13 -3.53 11.41
CA PRO A 21 -21.84 -3.52 10.13
C PRO A 21 -22.59 -2.21 9.89
N GLY A 22 -22.55 -1.70 8.66
CA GLY A 22 -23.24 -0.46 8.27
C GLY A 22 -22.46 0.82 8.57
N GLY A 23 -21.27 0.74 9.18
CA GLY A 23 -20.34 1.86 9.28
C GLY A 23 -19.66 2.19 7.93
N LYS A 24 -19.03 3.38 7.83
CA LYS A 24 -18.17 3.69 6.70
C LYS A 24 -17.00 2.70 6.66
N VAL A 25 -16.71 2.18 5.48
CA VAL A 25 -15.67 1.16 5.27
C VAL A 25 -14.35 1.83 4.91
N VAL A 26 -13.29 1.47 5.62
CA VAL A 26 -11.90 1.81 5.26
C VAL A 26 -11.27 0.58 4.62
N LEU A 27 -10.96 0.67 3.32
CA LEU A 27 -10.20 -0.36 2.60
C LEU A 27 -8.72 -0.06 2.70
N LEU A 28 -7.92 -1.03 3.14
CA LEU A 28 -6.50 -0.87 3.44
C LEU A 28 -5.64 -1.84 2.62
N LEU A 29 -4.67 -1.27 1.89
CA LEU A 29 -3.74 -1.96 1.01
C LEU A 29 -2.31 -1.85 1.55
N HIS A 30 -1.67 -3.00 1.80
CA HIS A 30 -0.32 -3.08 2.35
C HIS A 30 0.77 -2.81 1.30
N CYS A 31 2.03 -2.69 1.73
CA CYS A 31 3.20 -2.48 0.89
C CYS A 31 3.70 -3.79 0.24
N PHE A 32 4.59 -3.66 -0.76
CA PHE A 32 5.25 -4.78 -1.43
C PHE A 32 6.01 -5.67 -0.44
N GLY A 33 5.91 -6.99 -0.63
CA GLY A 33 6.58 -7.98 0.21
C GLY A 33 6.03 -8.14 1.62
N SER A 34 4.86 -7.55 1.89
CA SER A 34 4.12 -7.59 3.16
C SER A 34 2.83 -8.41 3.01
N ASN A 35 1.92 -8.31 3.96
CA ASN A 35 0.58 -8.87 3.93
C ASN A 35 -0.37 -8.01 4.78
N ARG A 36 -1.65 -8.44 4.90
CA ARG A 36 -2.68 -7.69 5.63
C ARG A 36 -2.36 -7.45 7.11
N GLN A 37 -1.48 -8.25 7.74
CA GLN A 37 -1.05 -8.06 9.12
C GLN A 37 -0.22 -6.77 9.33
N TYR A 38 0.25 -6.14 8.24
CA TYR A 38 0.82 -4.79 8.29
C TYR A 38 -0.06 -3.82 9.08
N TRP A 39 -1.36 -3.92 8.91
CA TRP A 39 -2.33 -3.01 9.52
C TRP A 39 -2.65 -3.33 10.99
N ASP A 40 -2.12 -4.44 11.53
CA ASP A 40 -2.25 -4.78 12.95
C ASP A 40 -1.57 -3.74 13.85
N PHE A 41 -0.51 -3.10 13.38
CA PHE A 41 0.18 -2.01 14.06
C PHE A 41 -0.66 -0.73 14.16
N HIS A 42 -1.72 -0.62 13.37
CA HIS A 42 -2.50 0.61 13.18
C HIS A 42 -3.99 0.48 13.49
N LYS A 43 -4.43 -0.64 14.08
CA LYS A 43 -5.85 -0.92 14.35
C LYS A 43 -6.56 0.21 15.10
N GLU A 44 -5.86 0.86 16.01
CA GLU A 44 -6.42 1.96 16.80
C GLU A 44 -6.73 3.20 15.96
N ALA A 45 -6.01 3.42 14.86
CA ALA A 45 -6.26 4.55 13.97
C ALA A 45 -7.64 4.47 13.29
N PHE A 46 -8.18 3.27 13.15
CA PHE A 46 -9.43 3.00 12.44
C PHE A 46 -10.60 2.71 13.38
N ALA A 47 -10.46 2.96 14.69
CA ALA A 47 -11.53 2.77 15.67
C ALA A 47 -12.77 3.59 15.27
N GLY A 48 -13.95 2.93 15.27
CA GLY A 48 -15.21 3.56 14.86
C GLY A 48 -15.60 3.32 13.39
N PHE A 49 -14.69 2.81 12.57
CA PHE A 49 -14.95 2.43 11.19
C PHE A 49 -15.07 0.92 11.01
N GLN A 50 -15.71 0.50 9.93
CA GLN A 50 -15.55 -0.86 9.45
C GLN A 50 -14.26 -0.91 8.63
N THR A 51 -13.40 -1.91 8.85
CA THR A 51 -12.15 -2.05 8.08
C THR A 51 -12.22 -3.29 7.20
N LEU A 52 -11.91 -3.12 5.92
CA LEU A 52 -11.62 -4.18 4.97
C LEU A 52 -10.14 -4.16 4.68
N ILE A 53 -9.42 -5.19 5.11
CA ILE A 53 -7.98 -5.32 4.90
C ILE A 53 -7.76 -6.54 4.01
N ILE A 54 -7.04 -6.40 2.93
CA ILE A 54 -6.81 -7.50 1.98
C ILE A 54 -5.32 -7.85 1.90
N ASP A 55 -5.05 -9.10 1.59
CA ASP A 55 -3.77 -9.47 1.01
C ASP A 55 -3.82 -9.11 -0.48
N VAL A 56 -2.96 -8.19 -0.92
CA VAL A 56 -2.83 -7.86 -2.35
C VAL A 56 -2.45 -9.13 -3.14
N PRO A 57 -3.00 -9.37 -4.33
CA PRO A 57 -2.69 -10.56 -5.13
C PRO A 57 -1.21 -10.97 -5.13
N GLY A 58 -0.96 -12.24 -4.88
CA GLY A 58 0.38 -12.82 -4.74
C GLY A 58 1.02 -12.64 -3.35
N HIS A 59 0.40 -11.92 -2.43
CA HIS A 59 0.89 -11.71 -1.08
C HIS A 59 0.03 -12.47 -0.06
N GLY A 60 0.62 -12.77 1.10
CA GLY A 60 -0.07 -13.40 2.22
C GLY A 60 -0.78 -14.69 1.80
N GLN A 61 -2.10 -14.71 1.95
CA GLN A 61 -2.95 -15.86 1.59
C GLN A 61 -3.67 -15.68 0.22
N SER A 62 -3.49 -14.53 -0.45
CA SER A 62 -4.01 -14.33 -1.80
C SER A 62 -3.17 -15.05 -2.83
N THR A 63 -3.83 -15.64 -3.85
CA THR A 63 -3.10 -16.32 -4.92
C THR A 63 -2.42 -15.32 -5.86
N LEU A 64 -1.39 -15.79 -6.57
CA LEU A 64 -0.78 -15.03 -7.64
C LEU A 64 -1.63 -15.19 -8.92
N TYR A 65 -1.71 -14.12 -9.72
CA TYR A 65 -2.38 -14.16 -11.02
C TYR A 65 -1.80 -15.24 -11.95
N ASP A 66 -2.68 -15.93 -12.65
CA ASP A 66 -2.35 -16.85 -13.76
C ASP A 66 -2.13 -16.12 -15.10
N VAL A 67 -2.47 -14.83 -15.16
CA VAL A 67 -2.28 -13.91 -16.31
C VAL A 67 -1.28 -12.82 -15.98
N ASP A 68 -0.96 -11.97 -16.97
CA ASP A 68 -0.14 -10.78 -16.73
C ASP A 68 -0.84 -9.83 -15.74
N CYS A 69 -0.04 -9.25 -14.86
CA CYS A 69 -0.52 -8.38 -13.79
C CYS A 69 -0.28 -6.91 -14.12
N SER A 70 -1.28 -6.07 -13.84
CA SER A 70 -1.14 -4.61 -13.80
C SER A 70 -1.81 -4.04 -12.56
N LEU A 71 -1.51 -2.78 -12.23
CA LEU A 71 -2.17 -2.10 -11.11
C LEU A 71 -3.65 -1.89 -11.38
N GLU A 72 -4.04 -1.67 -12.64
CA GLU A 72 -5.43 -1.54 -13.07
C GLU A 72 -6.19 -2.87 -12.94
N LEU A 73 -5.55 -4.01 -13.25
CA LEU A 73 -6.16 -5.32 -13.05
C LEU A 73 -6.41 -5.57 -11.56
N ILE A 74 -5.42 -5.27 -10.70
CA ILE A 74 -5.59 -5.39 -9.25
C ILE A 74 -6.73 -4.50 -8.77
N ALA A 75 -6.81 -3.25 -9.24
CA ALA A 75 -7.89 -2.32 -8.91
C ALA A 75 -9.26 -2.87 -9.33
N SER A 76 -9.37 -3.42 -10.54
CA SER A 76 -10.62 -4.02 -11.05
C SER A 76 -11.06 -5.25 -10.24
N ASP A 77 -10.13 -6.08 -9.80
CA ASP A 77 -10.45 -7.22 -8.95
C ASP A 77 -10.85 -6.79 -7.53
N ILE A 78 -10.30 -5.70 -7.02
CA ILE A 78 -10.77 -5.09 -5.75
C ILE A 78 -12.22 -4.58 -5.92
N VAL A 79 -12.59 -3.99 -7.05
CA VAL A 79 -14.00 -3.63 -7.33
C VAL A 79 -14.89 -4.87 -7.28
N SER A 80 -14.47 -5.95 -7.94
CA SER A 80 -15.22 -7.22 -7.93
C SER A 80 -15.36 -7.79 -6.50
N LEU A 81 -14.31 -7.66 -5.68
CA LEU A 81 -14.36 -8.03 -4.26
C LEU A 81 -15.38 -7.19 -3.48
N LEU A 82 -15.38 -5.86 -3.69
CA LEU A 82 -16.35 -4.95 -3.05
C LEU A 82 -17.79 -5.30 -3.45
N ASP A 83 -18.04 -5.60 -4.72
CA ASP A 83 -19.34 -6.01 -5.22
C ASP A 83 -19.85 -7.28 -4.52
N VAL A 84 -19.01 -8.31 -4.41
CA VAL A 84 -19.34 -9.56 -3.70
C VAL A 84 -19.65 -9.31 -2.22
N LEU A 85 -18.92 -8.38 -1.59
CA LEU A 85 -19.12 -8.03 -0.18
C LEU A 85 -20.29 -7.03 0.04
N GLY A 86 -20.91 -6.53 -1.03
CA GLY A 86 -21.99 -5.54 -0.96
C GLY A 86 -21.53 -4.17 -0.46
N ILE A 87 -20.25 -3.81 -0.70
CA ILE A 87 -19.64 -2.55 -0.27
C ILE A 87 -19.63 -1.59 -1.47
N ASN A 88 -20.44 -0.54 -1.38
CA ASN A 88 -20.62 0.40 -2.48
C ASN A 88 -19.68 1.61 -2.45
N LYS A 89 -19.05 1.88 -1.32
CA LYS A 89 -18.13 3.03 -1.18
C LYS A 89 -17.15 2.83 -0.03
N VAL A 90 -15.90 3.26 -0.24
CA VAL A 90 -14.83 3.11 0.74
C VAL A 90 -14.06 4.41 0.96
N ILE A 91 -13.43 4.55 2.13
CA ILE A 91 -12.25 5.36 2.34
C ILE A 91 -11.08 4.45 1.97
N LEU A 92 -10.26 4.84 1.00
CA LEU A 92 -9.21 3.98 0.46
C LEU A 92 -7.85 4.41 1.02
N GLY A 93 -7.12 3.48 1.62
CA GLY A 93 -5.77 3.74 2.15
C GLY A 93 -4.74 2.72 1.64
N GLY A 94 -3.57 3.22 1.22
CA GLY A 94 -2.51 2.34 0.75
C GLY A 94 -1.11 2.84 1.07
N VAL A 95 -0.22 1.91 1.44
CA VAL A 95 1.19 2.18 1.72
C VAL A 95 2.05 1.72 0.55
N SER A 96 2.92 2.58 0.02
CA SER A 96 3.88 2.25 -1.03
C SER A 96 3.16 1.65 -2.26
N MET A 97 3.38 0.37 -2.58
CA MET A 97 2.64 -0.37 -3.61
C MET A 97 1.11 -0.25 -3.42
N GLY A 98 0.62 -0.35 -2.18
CA GLY A 98 -0.80 -0.16 -1.89
C GLY A 98 -1.29 1.23 -2.28
N GLY A 99 -0.46 2.27 -2.13
CA GLY A 99 -0.75 3.63 -2.60
C GLY A 99 -0.74 3.74 -4.13
N MET A 100 0.12 2.99 -4.84
CA MET A 100 0.10 2.91 -6.30
C MET A 100 -1.19 2.27 -6.81
N ILE A 101 -1.62 1.17 -6.18
CA ILE A 101 -2.89 0.50 -6.49
C ILE A 101 -4.06 1.44 -6.18
N SER A 102 -4.00 2.18 -5.07
CA SER A 102 -5.04 3.14 -4.70
C SER A 102 -5.21 4.25 -5.73
N GLN A 103 -4.11 4.73 -6.33
CA GLN A 103 -4.17 5.69 -7.42
C GLN A 103 -4.82 5.09 -8.67
N ALA A 104 -4.42 3.88 -9.08
CA ALA A 104 -5.05 3.18 -10.20
C ALA A 104 -6.55 2.94 -9.93
N PHE A 105 -6.91 2.61 -8.68
CA PHE A 105 -8.30 2.39 -8.29
C PHE A 105 -9.14 3.67 -8.42
N ILE A 106 -8.74 4.75 -7.76
CA ILE A 106 -9.54 5.99 -7.76
C ILE A 106 -9.64 6.65 -9.12
N LEU A 107 -8.60 6.56 -9.94
CA LEU A 107 -8.59 7.13 -11.29
C LEU A 107 -9.51 6.37 -12.26
N ASN A 108 -9.79 5.09 -12.01
CA ASN A 108 -10.69 4.28 -12.83
C ASN A 108 -12.10 4.13 -12.22
N HIS A 109 -12.24 4.28 -10.90
CA HIS A 109 -13.49 4.06 -10.16
C HIS A 109 -13.71 5.15 -9.09
N PRO A 110 -13.72 6.45 -9.47
CA PRO A 110 -13.80 7.55 -8.51
C PRO A 110 -15.10 7.54 -7.69
N GLU A 111 -16.19 7.00 -8.23
CA GLU A 111 -17.48 6.89 -7.55
C GLU A 111 -17.48 5.99 -6.32
N LEU A 112 -16.54 5.03 -6.27
CA LEU A 112 -16.41 4.07 -5.16
C LEU A 112 -15.55 4.60 -4.00
N VAL A 113 -14.91 5.77 -4.16
CA VAL A 113 -14.01 6.33 -3.13
C VAL A 113 -14.62 7.59 -2.52
N SER A 114 -14.65 7.68 -1.19
CA SER A 114 -15.12 8.86 -0.47
C SER A 114 -13.99 9.71 0.10
N ALA A 115 -12.84 9.12 0.38
CA ALA A 115 -11.60 9.77 0.78
C ALA A 115 -10.41 8.87 0.48
N LEU A 116 -9.22 9.44 0.36
CA LEU A 116 -7.99 8.74 -0.06
C LEU A 116 -6.86 8.97 0.94
N MET A 117 -6.07 7.92 1.23
CA MET A 117 -4.85 8.02 2.03
C MET A 117 -3.68 7.43 1.24
N LEU A 118 -2.72 8.25 0.86
CA LEU A 118 -1.51 7.89 0.11
C LEU A 118 -0.30 7.97 1.06
N ILE A 119 0.25 6.81 1.41
CA ILE A 119 1.27 6.71 2.47
C ILE A 119 2.57 6.21 1.86
N ASN A 120 3.66 7.01 1.97
CA ASN A 120 4.99 6.66 1.47
C ASN A 120 4.95 6.03 0.06
N THR A 121 4.26 6.70 -0.87
CA THR A 121 4.04 6.20 -2.23
C THR A 121 4.51 7.20 -3.29
N THR A 122 4.54 6.78 -4.53
CA THR A 122 4.93 7.60 -5.68
C THR A 122 3.81 7.64 -6.72
N CYS A 123 3.86 8.59 -7.64
CA CYS A 123 2.92 8.70 -8.76
C CYS A 123 3.54 8.32 -10.11
N PHE A 124 4.83 8.02 -10.15
CA PHE A 124 5.50 7.47 -11.32
C PHE A 124 6.78 6.74 -10.93
N ILE A 125 7.26 5.86 -11.80
CA ILE A 125 8.53 5.16 -11.64
C ILE A 125 9.50 5.63 -12.73
N SER A 126 10.69 6.10 -12.33
CA SER A 126 11.73 6.52 -13.27
C SER A 126 12.40 5.33 -13.96
N GLU A 127 13.05 5.54 -15.12
CA GLU A 127 13.75 4.47 -15.84
C GLU A 127 14.87 3.84 -15.01
N ASP A 128 15.58 4.62 -14.20
CA ASP A 128 16.60 4.09 -13.28
C ASP A 128 15.99 3.13 -12.26
N MET A 129 14.77 3.44 -11.76
CA MET A 129 14.05 2.55 -10.86
C MET A 129 13.52 1.31 -11.58
N HIS A 130 13.10 1.42 -12.86
CA HIS A 130 12.74 0.25 -13.66
C HIS A 130 13.92 -0.71 -13.79
N GLN A 131 15.11 -0.19 -14.12
CA GLN A 131 16.32 -1.02 -14.22
C GLN A 131 16.62 -1.69 -12.89
N LEU A 132 16.59 -0.95 -11.79
CA LEU A 132 16.86 -1.46 -10.45
C LEU A 132 15.87 -2.59 -10.05
N TRP A 133 14.58 -2.46 -10.37
CA TRP A 133 13.60 -3.50 -10.11
C TRP A 133 13.80 -4.73 -11.00
N ARG A 134 14.19 -4.56 -12.27
CA ARG A 134 14.55 -5.68 -13.15
C ARG A 134 15.74 -6.47 -12.62
N GLU A 135 16.82 -5.77 -12.21
CA GLU A 135 18.01 -6.40 -11.64
C GLU A 135 17.69 -7.18 -10.35
N ARG A 136 16.93 -6.58 -9.45
CA ARG A 136 16.47 -7.25 -8.21
C ARG A 136 15.60 -8.46 -8.50
N SER A 137 14.70 -8.34 -9.44
CA SER A 137 13.84 -9.46 -9.86
C SER A 137 14.66 -10.63 -10.37
N GLN A 138 15.72 -10.36 -11.14
CA GLN A 138 16.63 -11.41 -11.61
C GLN A 138 17.39 -12.05 -10.45
N GLN A 139 17.95 -11.26 -9.53
CA GLN A 139 18.64 -11.77 -8.34
C GLN A 139 17.72 -12.67 -7.48
N VAL A 140 16.47 -12.23 -7.28
CA VAL A 140 15.48 -12.98 -6.50
C VAL A 140 15.08 -14.29 -7.19
N LEU A 141 14.92 -14.30 -8.50
CA LEU A 141 14.62 -15.53 -9.25
C LEU A 141 15.75 -16.56 -9.19
N GLU A 142 17.00 -16.10 -9.19
CA GLU A 142 18.17 -16.97 -9.18
C GLU A 142 18.56 -17.46 -7.77
N ASN A 143 18.41 -16.59 -6.76
CA ASN A 143 18.99 -16.81 -5.45
C ASN A 143 18.00 -16.67 -4.28
N GLY A 144 16.71 -16.47 -4.58
CA GLY A 144 15.68 -16.22 -3.54
C GLY A 144 15.70 -14.79 -3.01
N THR A 145 14.76 -14.48 -2.13
CA THR A 145 14.59 -13.14 -1.54
C THR A 145 15.75 -12.70 -0.65
N ASP A 146 16.50 -13.65 -0.09
CA ASP A 146 17.68 -13.35 0.74
C ASP A 146 18.74 -12.55 -0.04
N ALA A 147 18.82 -12.71 -1.37
CA ALA A 147 19.77 -11.98 -2.21
C ALA A 147 19.58 -10.45 -2.19
N VAL A 148 18.38 -9.98 -1.90
CA VAL A 148 18.04 -8.55 -1.88
C VAL A 148 17.53 -8.07 -0.51
N HIS A 149 17.39 -8.98 0.45
CA HIS A 149 16.78 -8.71 1.76
C HIS A 149 17.42 -7.50 2.46
N ASP A 150 18.71 -7.56 2.73
CA ASP A 150 19.41 -6.53 3.52
C ASP A 150 19.40 -5.17 2.81
N VAL A 151 19.54 -5.17 1.48
CA VAL A 151 19.49 -3.94 0.69
C VAL A 151 18.10 -3.32 0.76
N LEU A 152 17.03 -4.11 0.71
CA LEU A 152 15.67 -3.61 0.82
C LEU A 152 15.33 -3.17 2.24
N MET A 153 15.72 -3.93 3.25
CA MET A 153 15.50 -3.53 4.66
C MET A 153 16.15 -2.18 4.97
N ARG A 154 17.39 -1.93 4.50
CA ARG A 154 18.08 -0.63 4.66
C ARG A 154 17.46 0.52 3.85
N ARG A 155 16.68 0.23 2.82
CA ARG A 155 15.89 1.24 2.09
C ARG A 155 14.57 1.55 2.78
N TRP A 156 14.02 0.58 3.51
CA TRP A 156 12.70 0.69 4.10
C TRP A 156 12.70 1.19 5.54
N PHE A 157 13.79 0.96 6.26
CA PHE A 157 13.94 1.33 7.68
C PHE A 157 15.24 2.09 7.94
N THR A 158 15.22 2.97 8.92
CA THR A 158 16.44 3.59 9.45
C THR A 158 17.37 2.56 10.07
N LEU A 159 18.67 2.88 10.15
CA LEU A 159 19.63 2.00 10.83
C LEU A 159 19.25 1.79 12.30
N ASP A 160 18.77 2.84 12.96
CA ASP A 160 18.30 2.77 14.35
C ASP A 160 17.15 1.76 14.51
N ALA A 161 16.17 1.80 13.60
CA ALA A 161 15.05 0.86 13.60
C ALA A 161 15.49 -0.60 13.38
N ILE A 162 16.52 -0.81 12.54
CA ILE A 162 17.11 -2.13 12.28
C ILE A 162 17.90 -2.62 13.50
N GLU A 163 18.79 -1.80 14.05
CA GLU A 163 19.67 -2.14 15.18
C GLU A 163 18.88 -2.39 16.46
N ASN A 164 17.80 -1.64 16.69
CA ASN A 164 16.88 -1.85 17.82
C ASN A 164 15.81 -2.91 17.56
N GLU A 165 15.81 -3.52 16.37
CA GLU A 165 14.86 -4.57 15.99
C GLU A 165 13.42 -4.20 16.33
N ILE A 166 12.96 -2.99 15.94
CA ILE A 166 11.60 -2.55 16.23
C ILE A 166 10.55 -3.56 15.71
N PRO A 167 9.37 -3.65 16.33
CA PRO A 167 8.36 -4.65 15.93
C PRO A 167 8.00 -4.62 14.44
N GLY A 168 7.89 -3.44 13.85
CA GLY A 168 7.60 -3.27 12.42
C GLY A 168 8.69 -3.81 11.51
N TYR A 169 9.97 -3.63 11.88
CA TYR A 169 11.10 -4.20 11.16
C TYR A 169 11.11 -5.74 11.23
N LYS A 170 10.97 -6.31 12.45
CA LYS A 170 10.91 -7.77 12.62
C LYS A 170 9.82 -8.40 11.78
N TYR A 171 8.62 -7.86 11.88
CA TYR A 171 7.47 -8.33 11.09
C TYR A 171 7.77 -8.36 9.60
N LEU A 172 8.25 -7.23 9.05
CA LEU A 172 8.46 -7.13 7.60
C LEU A 172 9.65 -7.98 7.14
N SER A 173 10.75 -8.00 7.90
CA SER A 173 11.92 -8.83 7.62
C SER A 173 11.56 -10.31 7.52
N GLU A 174 10.79 -10.83 8.49
CA GLU A 174 10.34 -12.23 8.50
C GLU A 174 9.35 -12.52 7.35
N THR A 175 8.40 -11.63 7.11
CA THR A 175 7.41 -11.79 6.04
C THR A 175 8.10 -11.78 4.67
N PHE A 176 9.05 -10.88 4.45
CA PHE A 176 9.75 -10.74 3.19
C PHE A 176 10.65 -11.94 2.87
N LYS A 177 11.29 -12.57 3.87
CA LYS A 177 12.10 -13.79 3.66
C LYS A 177 11.31 -14.94 3.04
N SER A 178 10.02 -15.02 3.34
CA SER A 178 9.12 -16.05 2.77
C SER A 178 8.42 -15.62 1.48
N PHE A 179 8.72 -14.42 0.97
CA PHE A 179 8.03 -13.87 -0.19
C PHE A 179 8.39 -14.63 -1.48
N ASN A 180 7.37 -14.98 -2.26
CA ASN A 180 7.55 -15.84 -3.44
C ASN A 180 8.30 -15.10 -4.57
N PRO A 181 9.41 -15.67 -5.12
CA PRO A 181 10.17 -15.06 -6.21
C PRO A 181 9.37 -14.75 -7.47
N ALA A 182 8.42 -15.61 -7.86
CA ALA A 182 7.58 -15.34 -9.02
C ALA A 182 6.64 -14.16 -8.79
N THR A 183 6.11 -14.03 -7.56
CA THR A 183 5.33 -12.86 -7.13
C THR A 183 6.20 -11.61 -7.16
N PHE A 184 7.42 -11.67 -6.62
CA PHE A 184 8.36 -10.54 -6.65
C PHE A 184 8.47 -9.98 -8.07
N LYS A 185 8.80 -10.83 -9.06
CA LYS A 185 8.94 -10.40 -10.45
C LYS A 185 7.64 -9.86 -11.04
N LYS A 186 6.53 -10.57 -10.89
CA LYS A 186 5.26 -10.21 -11.53
C LYS A 186 4.73 -8.88 -10.99
N ILE A 187 4.76 -8.69 -9.69
CA ILE A 187 4.24 -7.47 -9.04
C ILE A 187 5.18 -6.28 -9.23
N SER A 188 6.51 -6.46 -9.14
CA SER A 188 7.44 -5.37 -9.42
C SER A 188 7.33 -4.87 -10.87
N ASN A 189 7.09 -5.76 -11.83
CA ASN A 189 6.82 -5.36 -13.21
C ASN A 189 5.54 -4.53 -13.33
N ALA A 190 4.46 -4.91 -12.62
CA ALA A 190 3.22 -4.14 -12.59
C ALA A 190 3.44 -2.74 -12.00
N MET A 191 4.19 -2.65 -10.89
CA MET A 191 4.55 -1.37 -10.25
C MET A 191 5.36 -0.46 -11.18
N CYS A 192 6.29 -1.02 -11.95
CA CYS A 192 7.11 -0.25 -12.88
C CYS A 192 6.30 0.50 -13.94
N ASN A 193 5.10 0.06 -14.28
CA ASN A 193 4.26 0.73 -15.27
C ASN A 193 3.44 1.89 -14.69
N LEU A 194 3.64 2.25 -13.42
CA LEU A 194 2.93 3.38 -12.80
C LEU A 194 3.33 4.71 -13.45
N ASP A 195 2.35 5.39 -14.03
CA ASP A 195 2.42 6.81 -14.38
C ASP A 195 1.04 7.44 -14.24
N THR A 196 0.79 7.98 -13.07
CA THR A 196 -0.46 8.69 -12.73
C THR A 196 -0.24 10.20 -12.62
N ASN A 197 0.99 10.65 -12.84
CA ASN A 197 1.47 11.99 -12.55
C ASN A 197 0.51 13.11 -13.02
N GLU A 198 0.17 13.14 -14.32
CA GLU A 198 -0.72 14.18 -14.88
C GLU A 198 -2.21 13.96 -14.54
N LYS A 199 -2.57 12.74 -14.10
CA LYS A 199 -3.95 12.37 -13.75
C LYS A 199 -4.29 12.67 -12.29
N LEU A 200 -3.31 12.98 -11.43
CA LEU A 200 -3.55 13.27 -10.01
C LEU A 200 -4.53 14.42 -9.80
N LYS A 201 -4.57 15.40 -10.70
CA LYS A 201 -5.51 16.53 -10.70
C LYS A 201 -6.98 16.13 -10.88
N ASP A 202 -7.23 14.91 -11.35
CA ASP A 202 -8.58 14.37 -11.52
C ASP A 202 -9.12 13.78 -10.20
N ILE A 203 -8.28 13.66 -9.16
CA ILE A 203 -8.66 13.22 -7.82
C ILE A 203 -9.31 14.40 -7.09
N SER A 204 -10.61 14.27 -6.77
CA SER A 204 -11.41 15.34 -6.17
C SER A 204 -11.94 15.02 -4.77
N VAL A 205 -11.55 13.89 -4.19
CA VAL A 205 -11.95 13.49 -2.83
C VAL A 205 -10.96 14.02 -1.79
N PRO A 206 -11.39 14.22 -0.53
CA PRO A 206 -10.46 14.52 0.55
C PRO A 206 -9.30 13.54 0.57
N THR A 207 -8.07 14.05 0.52
CA THR A 207 -6.88 13.21 0.39
C THR A 207 -5.85 13.53 1.47
N LEU A 208 -5.40 12.49 2.18
CA LEU A 208 -4.27 12.55 3.11
C LEU A 208 -3.03 11.97 2.43
N ILE A 209 -1.94 12.69 2.46
CA ILE A 209 -0.62 12.23 2.01
C ILE A 209 0.30 12.19 3.23
N ILE A 210 0.88 11.02 3.53
CA ILE A 210 1.90 10.86 4.56
C ILE A 210 3.20 10.44 3.88
N ALA A 211 4.29 11.12 4.17
CA ALA A 211 5.59 10.90 3.55
C ALA A 211 6.74 11.10 4.55
N THR A 212 7.94 10.75 4.15
CA THR A 212 9.17 11.10 4.87
C THR A 212 10.17 11.77 3.93
N PRO A 213 10.96 12.75 4.40
CA PRO A 213 11.92 13.44 3.54
C PRO A 213 13.03 12.54 2.98
N ASN A 214 13.36 11.47 3.69
CA ASN A 214 14.46 10.57 3.34
C ASN A 214 14.00 9.30 2.60
N ASP A 215 12.80 9.29 2.03
CA ASP A 215 12.27 8.13 1.31
C ASP A 215 13.01 7.91 0.00
N PRO A 216 13.79 6.81 -0.14
CA PRO A 216 14.48 6.52 -1.39
C PRO A 216 13.57 5.96 -2.49
N GLY A 217 12.34 5.54 -2.14
CA GLY A 217 11.33 5.01 -3.06
C GLY A 217 10.33 6.07 -3.54
N ALA A 218 10.12 7.12 -2.72
CA ALA A 218 9.22 8.24 -3.01
C ALA A 218 9.88 9.56 -2.58
N PRO A 219 10.84 10.09 -3.36
CA PRO A 219 11.58 11.29 -3.01
C PRO A 219 10.66 12.48 -2.68
N THR A 220 11.12 13.36 -1.78
CA THR A 220 10.37 14.52 -1.25
C THR A 220 9.64 15.32 -2.34
N TYR A 221 10.25 15.51 -3.52
CA TYR A 221 9.62 16.28 -4.60
C TYR A 221 8.38 15.59 -5.17
N ILE A 222 8.30 14.24 -5.11
CA ILE A 222 7.13 13.48 -5.53
C ILE A 222 5.96 13.72 -4.59
N SER A 223 6.19 13.60 -3.27
CA SER A 223 5.14 13.83 -2.28
C SER A 223 4.61 15.27 -2.32
N LYS A 224 5.51 16.26 -2.52
CA LYS A 224 5.12 17.65 -2.74
C LYS A 224 4.30 17.82 -4.02
N ARG A 225 4.70 17.16 -5.11
CA ARG A 225 3.98 17.19 -6.37
C ARG A 225 2.59 16.55 -6.25
N MET A 226 2.47 15.41 -5.57
CA MET A 226 1.15 14.83 -5.29
C MET A 226 0.27 15.81 -4.53
N ALA A 227 0.81 16.48 -3.51
CA ALA A 227 0.07 17.48 -2.74
C ALA A 227 -0.29 18.75 -3.55
N GLU A 228 0.55 19.14 -4.50
CA GLU A 228 0.27 20.26 -5.41
C GLU A 228 -0.83 19.92 -6.43
N TYR A 229 -0.87 18.67 -6.93
CA TYR A 229 -1.78 18.26 -8.00
C TYR A 229 -3.13 17.77 -7.48
N ILE A 230 -3.19 17.22 -6.27
CA ILE A 230 -4.45 16.81 -5.64
C ILE A 230 -4.98 17.97 -4.81
N ASP A 231 -5.93 18.70 -5.37
CA ASP A 231 -6.49 19.89 -4.73
C ASP A 231 -7.09 19.58 -3.34
N GLY A 232 -6.78 20.43 -2.36
CA GLY A 232 -7.24 20.26 -0.99
C GLY A 232 -6.65 19.09 -0.22
N SER A 233 -5.57 18.44 -0.71
CA SER A 233 -4.91 17.38 0.02
C SER A 233 -4.13 17.90 1.24
N GLU A 234 -4.05 17.05 2.28
CA GLU A 234 -3.28 17.30 3.50
C GLU A 234 -1.95 16.52 3.42
N LEU A 235 -0.79 17.20 3.42
CA LEU A 235 0.54 16.58 3.40
C LEU A 235 1.17 16.62 4.79
N HIS A 236 1.50 15.45 5.33
CA HIS A 236 2.19 15.28 6.61
C HIS A 236 3.52 14.56 6.45
N TRP A 237 4.51 14.99 7.24
CA TRP A 237 5.85 14.38 7.25
C TRP A 237 6.05 13.61 8.55
N LEU A 238 6.54 12.37 8.42
CA LEU A 238 7.03 11.56 9.54
C LEU A 238 8.56 11.46 9.44
N GLU A 239 9.26 11.99 10.43
CA GLU A 239 10.72 12.03 10.45
C GLU A 239 11.28 12.01 11.89
N PRO A 240 12.51 11.46 12.10
CA PRO A 240 13.33 10.81 11.10
C PRO A 240 12.83 9.41 10.74
N ALA A 241 12.69 9.07 9.45
CA ALA A 241 12.26 7.76 9.00
C ALA A 241 12.78 7.47 7.58
N GLN A 242 12.69 6.20 7.17
CA GLN A 242 12.86 5.76 5.80
C GLN A 242 11.48 5.45 5.17
N HIS A 243 11.46 4.64 4.12
CA HIS A 243 10.28 4.37 3.29
C HIS A 243 9.05 3.88 4.07
N LEU A 244 9.19 3.13 5.15
CA LEU A 244 8.07 2.62 5.94
C LEU A 244 7.89 3.39 7.26
N SER A 245 7.79 4.72 7.13
CA SER A 245 7.69 5.64 8.24
C SER A 245 6.54 5.34 9.21
N SER A 246 5.45 4.75 8.72
CA SER A 246 4.32 4.35 9.57
C SER A 246 4.67 3.23 10.55
N LEU A 247 5.58 2.29 10.18
CA LEU A 247 6.07 1.26 11.09
C LEU A 247 7.16 1.75 12.04
N GLU A 248 7.86 2.83 11.68
CA GLU A 248 8.87 3.47 12.54
C GLU A 248 8.22 4.45 13.54
N HIS A 249 7.08 5.07 13.17
CA HIS A 249 6.38 6.08 13.96
C HIS A 249 4.89 5.75 14.12
N ILE A 250 4.58 4.63 14.80
CA ILE A 250 3.23 4.09 14.92
C ILE A 250 2.26 5.12 15.54
N GLU A 251 2.59 5.70 16.70
CA GLU A 251 1.70 6.63 17.40
C GLU A 251 1.47 7.95 16.63
N PRO A 252 2.52 8.63 16.10
CA PRO A 252 2.33 9.81 15.26
C PRO A 252 1.51 9.52 14.02
N PHE A 253 1.77 8.39 13.33
CA PHE A 253 0.98 7.96 12.19
C PHE A 253 -0.50 7.75 12.56
N ASN A 254 -0.76 7.00 13.63
CA ASN A 254 -2.12 6.73 14.10
C ASN A 254 -2.87 8.02 14.44
N SER A 255 -2.20 9.00 15.05
CA SER A 255 -2.79 10.31 15.36
C SER A 255 -3.20 11.05 14.10
N ILE A 256 -2.32 11.17 13.11
CA ILE A 256 -2.60 11.84 11.83
C ILE A 256 -3.79 11.19 11.13
N VAL A 257 -3.80 9.84 11.06
CA VAL A 257 -4.90 9.10 10.41
C VAL A 257 -6.22 9.28 11.16
N LYS A 258 -6.23 9.23 12.50
CA LYS A 258 -7.43 9.50 13.30
C LYS A 258 -8.00 10.89 13.05
N ASP A 259 -7.13 11.90 13.03
CA ASP A 259 -7.54 13.29 12.78
C ASP A 259 -8.17 13.45 11.39
N PHE A 260 -7.56 12.86 10.37
CA PHE A 260 -8.12 12.86 9.02
C PHE A 260 -9.46 12.13 8.95
N LEU A 261 -9.55 10.91 9.50
CA LEU A 261 -10.76 10.10 9.48
C LEU A 261 -11.92 10.72 10.27
N SER A 262 -11.62 11.48 11.33
CA SER A 262 -12.64 12.17 12.12
C SER A 262 -13.43 13.21 11.28
N LYS A 263 -12.79 13.77 10.25
CA LYS A 263 -13.41 14.71 9.29
C LYS A 263 -14.26 13.97 8.23
N GLN A 264 -14.12 12.63 8.15
CA GLN A 264 -14.83 11.79 7.20
C GLN A 264 -15.97 10.98 7.85
N ALA A 265 -16.13 11.08 9.18
CA ALA A 265 -17.11 10.34 9.96
C ALA A 265 -18.58 10.72 9.66
#